data_ef14ccd767b81c020e2c04530b320f76
#
_entry.id   ef14ccd767b81c020e2c04530b320f76
#
_cell.length_a   1.000
_cell.length_b   1.000
_cell.length_c   1.000
_cell.angle_alpha   90.00
_cell.angle_beta   90.00
_cell.angle_gamma   90.00
#
_symmetry.space_group_name_H-M   'P 1'
#
loop_
_entity.id
_entity.type
_entity.pdbx_description
1 polymer ?
#
loop_
_entity_poly.entity_id
_entity_poly.type
_entity_poly.pdbx_seq_one_letter_code
_entity_poly.pdbx_strand_id
1 'polypeptide(L)'
;IKDCINLYDISGTTIHIDDHYNLATLDYSSAISALEDVKWNDFLIYRILTLMNNDKFPIEILKVKNKFNQDTFFKIQTIKKSTSVKKNFLDPLIKSYSKIANNFVKNEDAFIINTYLPYIEEIKLQFALGQFPQIRKRESLKIDYECKKTTREKLTKKLINKTSNDLEDILRILLFENLPVCYLEGFEKLNDIVTKLSWPKSPKFIF
;
A
#
# COMPACT_ATOMS: atom_id res chain seq x y z
N ILE A 1 -7.42 -21.34 -7.19
CA ILE A 1 -7.80 -21.23 -8.61
C ILE A 1 -7.40 -22.52 -9.34
N LYS A 2 -6.10 -22.88 -9.38
CA LYS A 2 -5.63 -24.08 -10.11
C LYS A 2 -6.35 -25.35 -9.68
N ASP A 3 -6.53 -25.55 -8.38
CA ASP A 3 -7.26 -26.70 -7.83
C ASP A 3 -8.74 -26.67 -8.22
N CYS A 4 -9.38 -25.50 -8.18
CA CYS A 4 -10.77 -25.36 -8.63
C CYS A 4 -10.93 -25.74 -10.12
N ILE A 5 -10.02 -25.29 -10.99
CA ILE A 5 -10.05 -25.62 -12.41
C ILE A 5 -9.85 -27.12 -12.63
N ASN A 6 -9.02 -27.76 -11.84
CA ASN A 6 -8.75 -29.20 -11.95
C ASN A 6 -9.85 -30.08 -11.36
N LEU A 7 -10.57 -29.59 -10.34
CA LEU A 7 -11.61 -30.36 -9.62
C LEU A 7 -13.00 -30.23 -10.25
N TYR A 8 -13.27 -29.13 -10.93
CA TYR A 8 -14.56 -28.84 -11.52
C TYR A 8 -14.47 -28.78 -13.05
N ASP A 9 -15.47 -29.29 -13.71
CA ASP A 9 -15.61 -29.18 -15.18
C ASP A 9 -16.06 -27.78 -15.57
N ILE A 10 -15.10 -26.85 -15.59
CA ILE A 10 -15.35 -25.43 -15.88
C ILE A 10 -15.33 -25.25 -17.40
N SER A 11 -16.48 -24.98 -17.99
CA SER A 11 -16.63 -24.77 -19.44
C SER A 11 -16.11 -23.42 -19.93
N GLY A 12 -15.99 -22.44 -19.05
CA GLY A 12 -15.47 -21.10 -19.35
C GLY A 12 -15.69 -20.12 -18.22
N THR A 13 -15.14 -18.94 -18.35
CA THR A 13 -15.37 -17.83 -17.40
C THR A 13 -15.51 -16.50 -18.14
N THR A 14 -16.35 -15.63 -17.63
CA THR A 14 -16.55 -14.28 -18.16
C THR A 14 -16.02 -13.28 -17.15
N ILE A 15 -15.15 -12.39 -17.57
CA ILE A 15 -14.53 -11.39 -16.71
C ILE A 15 -14.81 -10.00 -17.26
N HIS A 16 -15.30 -9.12 -16.38
CA HIS A 16 -15.55 -7.71 -16.69
C HIS A 16 -14.29 -6.92 -16.34
N ILE A 17 -13.64 -6.34 -17.34
CA ILE A 17 -12.44 -5.50 -17.12
C ILE A 17 -12.60 -4.11 -17.72
N ASP A 18 -11.89 -3.16 -17.15
CA ASP A 18 -11.65 -1.85 -17.70
C ASP A 18 -10.20 -1.81 -18.21
N ASP A 19 -10.00 -1.47 -19.49
CA ASP A 19 -8.67 -1.41 -20.12
C ASP A 19 -7.71 -0.42 -19.43
N HIS A 20 -8.25 0.51 -18.67
CA HIS A 20 -7.48 1.52 -17.93
C HIS A 20 -7.17 1.10 -16.49
N TYR A 21 -7.66 -0.05 -16.06
CA TYR A 21 -7.47 -0.49 -14.68
C TYR A 21 -6.01 -0.88 -14.40
N ASN A 22 -5.57 -0.65 -13.17
CA ASN A 22 -4.21 -0.92 -12.73
C ASN A 22 -4.24 -1.53 -11.33
N LEU A 23 -3.45 -2.57 -11.10
CA LEU A 23 -3.33 -3.19 -9.79
C LEU A 23 -2.50 -2.35 -8.81
N ALA A 24 -1.61 -1.51 -9.32
CA ALA A 24 -0.79 -0.65 -8.48
C ALA A 24 -1.63 0.42 -7.78
N THR A 25 -1.62 0.39 -6.47
CA THR A 25 -2.26 1.39 -5.62
C THR A 25 -1.30 2.55 -5.34
N LEU A 26 -1.79 3.66 -4.77
CA LEU A 26 -0.95 4.82 -4.51
C LEU A 26 0.03 4.58 -3.34
N ASP A 27 -0.49 4.06 -2.24
CA ASP A 27 0.24 3.87 -0.98
C ASP A 27 -0.26 2.63 -0.22
N TYR A 28 0.32 2.39 0.96
CA TYR A 28 -0.07 1.32 1.85
C TYR A 28 -1.56 1.32 2.21
N SER A 29 -2.15 2.50 2.49
CA SER A 29 -3.56 2.58 2.88
C SER A 29 -4.49 2.21 1.74
N SER A 30 -4.19 2.68 0.54
CA SER A 30 -4.94 2.32 -0.66
C SER A 30 -4.76 0.85 -1.04
N ALA A 31 -3.60 0.25 -0.76
CA ALA A 31 -3.38 -1.18 -0.95
C ALA A 31 -4.28 -2.03 -0.04
N ILE A 32 -4.36 -1.69 1.25
CA ILE A 32 -5.27 -2.38 2.18
C ILE A 32 -6.73 -2.27 1.70
N SER A 33 -7.14 -1.08 1.29
CA SER A 33 -8.52 -0.87 0.84
C SER A 33 -8.84 -1.56 -0.49
N ALA A 34 -7.83 -1.75 -1.34
CA ALA A 34 -8.01 -2.49 -2.60
C ALA A 34 -8.38 -3.96 -2.36
N LEU A 35 -7.92 -4.56 -1.26
CA LEU A 35 -8.29 -5.94 -0.92
C LEU A 35 -9.79 -6.13 -0.67
N GLU A 36 -10.49 -5.06 -0.30
CA GLU A 36 -11.95 -5.05 -0.09
C GLU A 36 -12.72 -4.62 -1.35
N ASP A 37 -12.03 -4.19 -2.41
CA ASP A 37 -12.64 -3.73 -3.65
C ASP A 37 -12.88 -4.88 -4.63
N VAL A 38 -14.16 -5.10 -4.96
CA VAL A 38 -14.56 -6.20 -5.85
C VAL A 38 -13.92 -6.06 -7.23
N LYS A 39 -13.86 -4.85 -7.79
CA LYS A 39 -13.32 -4.63 -9.13
C LYS A 39 -11.80 -4.84 -9.18
N TRP A 40 -11.11 -4.45 -8.12
CA TRP A 40 -9.68 -4.71 -8.00
C TRP A 40 -9.41 -6.22 -7.91
N ASN A 41 -10.20 -6.93 -7.12
CA ASN A 41 -10.11 -8.38 -7.01
C ASN A 41 -10.44 -9.09 -8.34
N ASP A 42 -11.49 -8.65 -9.04
CA ASP A 42 -11.85 -9.19 -10.37
C ASP A 42 -10.68 -9.00 -11.35
N PHE A 43 -10.06 -7.81 -11.35
CA PHE A 43 -8.91 -7.56 -12.22
C PHE A 43 -7.69 -8.37 -11.82
N LEU A 44 -7.44 -8.57 -10.52
CA LEU A 44 -6.36 -9.45 -10.05
C LEU A 44 -6.58 -10.89 -10.50
N ILE A 45 -7.80 -11.41 -10.36
CA ILE A 45 -8.16 -12.75 -10.82
C ILE A 45 -7.95 -12.87 -12.33
N TYR A 46 -8.40 -11.89 -13.10
CA TYR A 46 -8.17 -11.84 -14.54
C TYR A 46 -6.67 -11.93 -14.88
N ARG A 47 -5.82 -11.15 -14.19
CA ARG A 47 -4.38 -11.19 -14.41
C ARG A 47 -3.78 -12.56 -14.09
N ILE A 48 -4.19 -13.17 -12.99
CA ILE A 48 -3.74 -14.53 -12.62
C ILE A 48 -4.13 -15.52 -13.70
N LEU A 49 -5.38 -15.54 -14.13
CA LEU A 49 -5.86 -16.46 -15.16
C LEU A 49 -5.12 -16.28 -16.50
N THR A 50 -4.88 -15.02 -16.90
CA THR A 50 -4.12 -14.71 -18.11
C THR A 50 -2.66 -15.18 -18.02
N LEU A 51 -2.03 -15.05 -16.85
CA LEU A 51 -0.64 -15.45 -16.63
C LEU A 51 -0.49 -16.97 -16.52
N MET A 52 -1.52 -17.67 -16.07
CA MET A 52 -1.52 -19.14 -16.03
C MET A 52 -1.54 -19.78 -17.41
N ASN A 53 -1.79 -18.98 -18.45
CA ASN A 53 -1.83 -19.41 -19.87
C ASN A 53 -2.59 -20.73 -20.05
N ASN A 54 -3.79 -20.80 -19.47
CA ASN A 54 -4.57 -22.03 -19.44
C ASN A 54 -5.44 -22.10 -20.69
N ASP A 55 -4.90 -22.69 -21.75
CA ASP A 55 -5.65 -23.03 -22.97
C ASP A 55 -6.81 -24.02 -22.72
N LYS A 56 -6.94 -24.49 -21.49
CA LYS A 56 -7.90 -25.54 -21.10
C LYS A 56 -9.34 -25.05 -21.00
N PHE A 57 -9.57 -23.74 -20.79
CA PHE A 57 -10.92 -23.19 -20.80
C PHE A 57 -10.94 -21.76 -21.35
N PRO A 58 -11.98 -21.38 -22.08
CA PRO A 58 -12.07 -20.06 -22.68
C PRO A 58 -12.32 -18.99 -21.60
N ILE A 59 -11.59 -17.89 -21.70
CA ILE A 59 -11.82 -16.69 -20.91
C ILE A 59 -12.49 -15.66 -21.82
N GLU A 60 -13.75 -15.37 -21.57
CA GLU A 60 -14.45 -14.29 -22.26
C GLU A 60 -14.20 -12.98 -21.52
N ILE A 61 -13.65 -12.00 -22.23
CA ILE A 61 -13.35 -10.69 -21.67
C ILE A 61 -14.43 -9.71 -22.13
N LEU A 62 -15.26 -9.26 -21.22
CA LEU A 62 -16.22 -8.20 -21.46
C LEU A 62 -15.64 -6.85 -21.02
N LYS A 63 -15.35 -6.00 -22.01
CA LYS A 63 -14.86 -4.64 -21.76
C LYS A 63 -16.01 -3.75 -21.29
N VAL A 64 -15.92 -3.30 -20.07
CA VAL A 64 -16.91 -2.39 -19.49
C VAL A 64 -16.55 -0.96 -19.92
N LYS A 65 -17.41 -0.34 -20.75
CA LYS A 65 -17.23 1.06 -21.20
C LYS A 65 -17.51 2.10 -20.11
N ASN A 66 -17.65 1.73 -18.87
CA ASN A 66 -17.83 2.68 -17.79
C ASN A 66 -16.51 3.40 -17.56
N LYS A 67 -16.50 4.70 -17.70
CA LYS A 67 -15.42 5.60 -17.27
C LYS A 67 -15.28 5.49 -15.74
N PHE A 68 -14.75 4.37 -15.29
CA PHE A 68 -14.35 4.23 -13.89
C PHE A 68 -13.09 5.07 -13.72
N ASN A 69 -13.26 6.22 -13.13
CA ASN A 69 -12.14 7.08 -12.83
C ASN A 69 -11.43 6.49 -11.60
N GLN A 70 -10.37 5.74 -11.81
CA GLN A 70 -9.53 5.15 -10.77
C GLN A 70 -9.03 6.24 -9.80
N ASP A 71 -8.80 7.45 -10.30
CA ASP A 71 -8.52 8.63 -9.49
C ASP A 71 -9.64 8.95 -8.51
N THR A 72 -10.88 8.66 -8.85
CA THR A 72 -12.02 8.89 -7.96
C THR A 72 -12.04 7.89 -6.82
N PHE A 73 -11.72 6.64 -7.09
CA PHE A 73 -11.65 5.59 -6.05
C PHE A 73 -10.57 5.92 -5.01
N PHE A 74 -9.37 6.27 -5.44
CA PHE A 74 -8.29 6.66 -4.53
C PHE A 74 -8.51 8.03 -3.87
N LYS A 75 -9.15 8.98 -4.57
CA LYS A 75 -9.55 10.28 -3.99
C LYS A 75 -10.67 10.16 -2.96
N ILE A 76 -11.65 9.31 -3.16
CA ILE A 76 -12.77 9.09 -2.21
C ILE A 76 -12.24 8.58 -0.87
N GLN A 77 -11.22 7.74 -0.85
CA GLN A 77 -10.62 7.26 0.39
C GLN A 77 -9.84 8.35 1.14
N THR A 78 -9.22 9.27 0.41
CA THR A 78 -8.59 10.45 1.02
C THR A 78 -9.63 11.41 1.61
N ILE A 79 -10.82 11.48 1.04
CA ILE A 79 -11.91 12.37 1.48
C ILE A 79 -12.72 11.77 2.65
N LYS A 80 -12.80 10.43 2.78
CA LYS A 80 -13.41 9.77 3.95
C LYS A 80 -12.62 9.96 5.26
N LYS A 81 -11.48 10.63 5.24
CA LYS A 81 -10.91 11.23 6.46
C LYS A 81 -11.87 12.31 6.95
N SER A 82 -12.84 11.83 7.74
CA SER A 82 -13.67 12.59 8.69
C SER A 82 -13.65 14.11 8.49
N THR A 83 -14.70 14.60 7.88
CA THR A 83 -15.23 15.94 8.12
C THR A 83 -15.75 16.11 9.56
N SER A 84 -15.15 15.45 10.51
CA SER A 84 -15.24 15.84 11.92
C SER A 84 -14.26 16.96 12.15
N VAL A 85 -14.60 18.12 11.60
CA VAL A 85 -13.95 19.39 11.93
C VAL A 85 -14.46 19.83 13.30
N LYS A 86 -14.18 19.07 14.35
CA LYS A 86 -13.85 19.69 15.63
C LYS A 86 -12.41 20.13 15.47
N LYS A 87 -12.20 21.38 15.05
CA LYS A 87 -10.91 22.07 15.23
C LYS A 87 -10.56 21.90 16.71
N ASN A 88 -9.78 20.89 17.01
CA ASN A 88 -9.30 20.70 18.37
C ASN A 88 -8.37 21.86 18.65
N PHE A 89 -8.75 22.73 19.58
CA PHE A 89 -7.89 23.80 20.13
C PHE A 89 -6.53 23.25 20.60
N LEU A 90 -6.43 21.94 20.78
CA LEU A 90 -5.22 21.22 21.16
C LEU A 90 -4.21 21.01 20.01
N ASP A 91 -4.63 21.10 18.72
CA ASP A 91 -3.71 20.86 17.61
C ASP A 91 -2.48 21.79 17.56
N PRO A 92 -2.60 23.12 17.83
CA PRO A 92 -1.43 23.98 17.87
C PRO A 92 -0.52 23.67 19.08
N LEU A 93 -1.09 23.30 20.22
CA LEU A 93 -0.31 22.90 21.41
C LEU A 93 0.45 21.60 21.16
N ILE A 94 -0.20 20.61 20.55
CA ILE A 94 0.43 19.34 20.16
C ILE A 94 1.57 19.59 19.16
N LYS A 95 1.36 20.47 18.16
CA LYS A 95 2.41 20.83 17.20
C LYS A 95 3.60 21.52 17.86
N SER A 96 3.35 22.44 18.78
CA SER A 96 4.42 23.12 19.54
C SER A 96 5.18 22.14 20.42
N TYR A 97 4.45 21.28 21.13
CA TYR A 97 5.05 20.21 21.92
C TYR A 97 5.91 19.28 21.06
N SER A 98 5.40 18.81 19.93
CA SER A 98 6.15 17.91 19.02
C SER A 98 7.43 18.55 18.52
N LYS A 99 7.45 19.87 18.24
CA LYS A 99 8.67 20.57 17.83
C LYS A 99 9.74 20.55 18.94
N ILE A 100 9.32 20.77 20.17
CA ILE A 100 10.24 20.73 21.32
C ILE A 100 10.71 19.31 21.57
N ALA A 101 9.77 18.35 21.61
CA ALA A 101 10.03 16.95 21.86
C ALA A 101 11.00 16.33 20.83
N ASN A 102 10.92 16.77 19.57
CA ASN A 102 11.82 16.30 18.51
C ASN A 102 13.31 16.60 18.77
N ASN A 103 13.61 17.63 19.55
CA ASN A 103 15.01 17.95 19.92
C ASN A 103 15.59 16.96 20.94
N PHE A 104 14.76 16.16 21.58
CA PHE A 104 15.16 15.18 22.59
C PHE A 104 15.17 13.75 22.07
N VAL A 105 14.87 13.55 20.78
CA VAL A 105 14.90 12.21 20.16
C VAL A 105 16.35 11.73 20.02
N LYS A 106 16.63 10.57 20.60
CA LYS A 106 17.90 9.87 20.43
C LYS A 106 17.78 8.80 19.32
N ASN A 107 18.88 8.47 18.68
CA ASN A 107 18.88 7.47 17.61
C ASN A 107 18.41 6.10 18.05
N GLU A 108 18.60 5.75 19.31
CA GLU A 108 18.28 4.45 19.91
C GLU A 108 16.94 4.43 20.63
N ASP A 109 16.20 5.56 20.68
CA ASP A 109 14.89 5.59 21.31
C ASP A 109 13.96 4.56 20.68
N ALA A 110 13.06 3.98 21.47
CA ALA A 110 12.04 3.09 20.95
C ALA A 110 11.11 3.85 20.00
N PHE A 111 10.82 3.27 18.86
CA PHE A 111 9.90 3.84 17.89
C PHE A 111 8.49 3.31 18.17
N ILE A 112 7.64 4.19 18.74
CA ILE A 112 6.27 3.85 19.14
C ILE A 112 5.32 4.65 18.27
N ILE A 113 4.48 3.93 17.47
CA ILE A 113 3.51 4.54 16.58
C ILE A 113 2.31 3.61 16.36
N ASN A 114 1.11 4.18 16.35
CA ASN A 114 -0.13 3.45 16.10
C ASN A 114 -0.33 2.20 16.98
N THR A 115 0.05 2.27 18.23
CA THR A 115 -0.20 1.17 19.17
C THR A 115 -1.69 1.06 19.51
N TYR A 116 -2.10 -0.09 20.04
CA TYR A 116 -3.44 -0.28 20.59
C TYR A 116 -3.55 0.24 22.03
N LEU A 117 -2.47 0.79 22.58
CA LEU A 117 -2.47 1.33 23.94
C LEU A 117 -3.21 2.66 24.01
N PRO A 118 -3.92 2.92 25.12
CA PRO A 118 -4.39 4.26 25.40
C PRO A 118 -3.22 5.25 25.44
N TYR A 119 -3.43 6.46 24.95
CA TYR A 119 -2.39 7.48 24.83
C TYR A 119 -1.57 7.74 26.10
N ILE A 120 -2.21 7.70 27.28
CA ILE A 120 -1.54 7.86 28.56
C ILE A 120 -0.57 6.70 28.82
N GLU A 121 -0.93 5.49 28.45
CA GLU A 121 -0.08 4.32 28.64
C GLU A 121 1.11 4.34 27.67
N GLU A 122 0.94 4.85 26.45
CA GLU A 122 2.07 5.10 25.55
C GLU A 122 3.07 6.09 26.15
N ILE A 123 2.60 7.16 26.76
CA ILE A 123 3.46 8.15 27.45
C ILE A 123 4.21 7.51 28.61
N LYS A 124 3.51 6.76 29.47
CA LYS A 124 4.14 6.03 30.59
C LYS A 124 5.20 5.05 30.11
N LEU A 125 4.90 4.30 29.04
CA LEU A 125 5.84 3.35 28.43
C LEU A 125 7.10 4.07 27.96
N GLN A 126 6.96 5.20 27.27
CA GLN A 126 8.11 6.00 26.82
C GLN A 126 8.97 6.48 27.97
N PHE A 127 8.36 6.96 29.06
CA PHE A 127 9.10 7.32 30.27
C PHE A 127 9.81 6.12 30.93
N ALA A 128 9.12 4.97 31.00
CA ALA A 128 9.72 3.74 31.53
C ALA A 128 10.93 3.27 30.71
N LEU A 129 10.94 3.55 29.41
CA LEU A 129 12.07 3.29 28.51
C LEU A 129 13.18 4.37 28.59
N GLY A 130 13.03 5.37 29.47
CA GLY A 130 14.01 6.42 29.68
C GLY A 130 14.10 7.43 28.52
N GLN A 131 13.05 7.55 27.71
CA GLN A 131 13.00 8.47 26.58
C GLN A 131 11.98 9.59 26.80
N PHE A 132 12.21 10.72 26.14
CA PHE A 132 11.26 11.82 26.16
C PHE A 132 10.02 11.46 25.34
N PRO A 133 8.79 11.57 25.87
CA PRO A 133 7.60 11.13 25.17
C PRO A 133 7.40 11.85 23.82
N GLN A 134 7.21 11.09 22.78
CA GLN A 134 6.97 11.57 21.43
C GLN A 134 5.51 11.33 21.04
N ILE A 135 4.88 12.36 20.49
CA ILE A 135 3.54 12.24 19.90
C ILE A 135 3.72 12.07 18.39
N ARG A 136 3.75 10.83 17.94
CA ARG A 136 3.89 10.54 16.52
C ARG A 136 2.52 10.28 15.90
N LYS A 137 2.20 11.07 14.88
CA LYS A 137 1.00 10.85 14.06
C LYS A 137 1.43 10.18 12.76
N ARG A 138 0.54 9.36 12.23
CA ARG A 138 0.72 8.79 10.90
C ARG A 138 0.78 9.92 9.87
N GLU A 139 1.90 10.04 9.19
CA GLU A 139 2.05 11.00 8.10
C GLU A 139 1.27 10.52 6.88
N SER A 140 0.40 11.37 6.34
CA SER A 140 -0.24 11.13 5.06
C SER A 140 0.67 11.64 3.95
N LEU A 141 1.32 10.74 3.26
CA LEU A 141 2.15 11.10 2.12
C LEU A 141 1.25 11.46 0.94
N LYS A 142 1.40 12.67 0.42
CA LYS A 142 0.81 13.04 -0.88
C LYS A 142 1.78 12.59 -1.97
N ILE A 143 1.38 11.57 -2.69
CA ILE A 143 2.19 11.01 -3.77
C ILE A 143 1.48 11.32 -5.08
N ASP A 144 2.07 12.22 -5.85
CA ASP A 144 1.60 12.63 -7.17
C ASP A 144 2.43 11.93 -8.25
N TYR A 145 2.48 10.60 -8.21
CA TYR A 145 3.13 9.80 -9.24
C TYR A 145 2.14 8.86 -9.91
N GLU A 146 2.32 8.71 -11.20
CA GLU A 146 1.58 7.73 -11.99
C GLU A 146 2.36 6.42 -12.07
N CYS A 147 1.62 5.31 -12.13
CA CYS A 147 2.19 4.00 -12.35
C CYS A 147 2.81 3.89 -13.75
N LYS A 148 4.10 3.59 -13.83
CA LYS A 148 4.84 3.42 -15.08
C LYS A 148 4.92 1.95 -15.47
N LYS A 149 3.95 1.46 -16.24
CA LYS A 149 3.89 0.05 -16.70
C LYS A 149 5.21 -0.42 -17.32
N THR A 150 5.83 0.40 -18.18
CA THR A 150 7.10 0.07 -18.85
C THR A 150 8.27 -0.15 -17.88
N THR A 151 8.31 0.59 -16.77
CA THR A 151 9.33 0.42 -15.74
C THR A 151 9.11 -0.91 -15.01
N ARG A 152 7.86 -1.20 -14.65
CA ARG A 152 7.47 -2.44 -13.96
C ARG A 152 7.75 -3.67 -14.80
N GLU A 153 7.40 -3.65 -16.08
CA GLU A 153 7.72 -4.72 -17.02
C GLU A 153 9.23 -4.97 -17.17
N LYS A 154 10.04 -3.92 -17.22
CA LYS A 154 11.51 -4.05 -17.26
C LYS A 154 12.07 -4.71 -16.00
N LEU A 155 11.54 -4.35 -14.83
CA LEU A 155 11.95 -4.96 -13.56
C LEU A 155 11.51 -6.43 -13.48
N THR A 156 10.28 -6.72 -13.85
CA THR A 156 9.77 -8.09 -13.92
C THR A 156 10.66 -8.96 -14.82
N LYS A 157 10.96 -8.51 -16.02
CA LYS A 157 11.82 -9.25 -16.97
C LYS A 157 13.23 -9.56 -16.43
N LYS A 158 13.76 -8.71 -15.55
CA LYS A 158 15.06 -8.95 -14.91
C LYS A 158 15.00 -10.04 -13.83
N LEU A 159 13.84 -10.24 -13.21
CA LEU A 159 13.67 -11.19 -12.11
C LEU A 159 13.11 -12.55 -12.54
N ILE A 160 12.53 -12.64 -13.73
CA ILE A 160 12.10 -13.91 -14.28
C ILE A 160 13.36 -14.68 -14.68
N ASN A 161 13.67 -15.72 -13.93
CA ASN A 161 14.73 -16.66 -14.26
C ASN A 161 14.17 -17.79 -15.11
N LYS A 162 14.90 -18.19 -16.14
CA LYS A 162 14.54 -19.31 -17.02
C LYS A 162 14.37 -20.67 -16.32
N THR A 163 14.72 -20.74 -15.04
CA THR A 163 14.71 -21.98 -14.22
C THR A 163 13.62 -22.00 -13.16
N SER A 164 12.79 -20.95 -13.06
CA SER A 164 11.70 -20.90 -12.10
C SER A 164 10.51 -21.74 -12.55
N ASN A 165 9.67 -22.14 -11.61
CA ASN A 165 8.40 -22.77 -11.94
C ASN A 165 7.36 -21.70 -12.34
N ASP A 166 6.34 -22.10 -13.08
CA ASP A 166 5.30 -21.20 -13.58
C ASP A 166 4.64 -20.37 -12.47
N LEU A 167 4.45 -20.95 -11.28
CA LEU A 167 3.84 -20.25 -10.14
C LEU A 167 4.74 -19.14 -9.61
N GLU A 168 6.04 -19.39 -9.49
CA GLU A 168 6.99 -18.41 -9.03
C GLU A 168 7.08 -17.21 -9.98
N ASP A 169 7.07 -17.46 -11.28
CA ASP A 169 7.07 -16.41 -12.30
C ASP A 169 5.80 -15.56 -12.25
N ILE A 170 4.64 -16.19 -12.08
CA ILE A 170 3.36 -15.49 -11.88
C ILE A 170 3.44 -14.60 -10.64
N LEU A 171 3.92 -15.10 -9.52
CA LEU A 171 4.06 -14.31 -8.29
C LEU A 171 5.02 -13.12 -8.47
N ARG A 172 6.13 -13.30 -9.17
CA ARG A 172 7.10 -12.23 -9.47
C ARG A 172 6.49 -11.13 -10.35
N ILE A 173 5.71 -11.51 -11.36
CA ILE A 173 5.00 -10.55 -12.21
C ILE A 173 3.99 -9.77 -11.37
N LEU A 174 3.15 -10.47 -10.62
CA LEU A 174 2.11 -9.87 -9.80
C LEU A 174 2.69 -8.98 -8.70
N LEU A 175 3.84 -9.31 -8.13
CA LEU A 175 4.51 -8.48 -7.13
C LEU A 175 4.75 -7.07 -7.68
N PHE A 176 5.32 -6.94 -8.86
CA PHE A 176 5.58 -5.63 -9.45
C PHE A 176 4.32 -4.92 -9.94
N GLU A 177 3.33 -5.67 -10.42
CA GLU A 177 2.04 -5.08 -10.81
C GLU A 177 1.27 -4.52 -9.61
N ASN A 178 1.40 -5.14 -8.43
CA ASN A 178 0.68 -4.75 -7.21
C ASN A 178 1.46 -3.78 -6.31
N LEU A 179 2.76 -3.64 -6.50
CA LEU A 179 3.58 -2.78 -5.65
C LEU A 179 3.04 -1.35 -5.66
N PRO A 180 2.70 -0.75 -4.50
CA PRO A 180 2.22 0.63 -4.47
C PRO A 180 3.19 1.61 -5.13
N VAL A 181 2.63 2.60 -5.82
CA VAL A 181 3.39 3.62 -6.56
C VAL A 181 4.42 4.33 -5.69
N CYS A 182 4.09 4.58 -4.41
CA CYS A 182 5.02 5.22 -3.47
C CYS A 182 6.32 4.42 -3.23
N TYR A 183 6.26 3.10 -3.35
CA TYR A 183 7.43 2.25 -3.10
C TYR A 183 8.27 1.98 -4.36
N LEU A 184 7.82 2.39 -5.51
CA LEU A 184 8.58 2.24 -6.75
C LEU A 184 8.78 3.59 -7.44
N GLU A 185 7.76 4.14 -8.08
CA GLU A 185 7.87 5.39 -8.83
C GLU A 185 8.07 6.61 -7.92
N GLY A 186 7.51 6.56 -6.72
CA GLY A 186 7.60 7.61 -5.70
C GLY A 186 8.70 7.40 -4.65
N PHE A 187 9.53 6.38 -4.79
CA PHE A 187 10.48 5.96 -3.75
C PHE A 187 11.47 7.07 -3.35
N GLU A 188 12.04 7.78 -4.29
CA GLU A 188 12.98 8.87 -3.98
C GLU A 188 12.32 9.95 -3.12
N LYS A 189 11.12 10.39 -3.50
CA LYS A 189 10.37 11.39 -2.71
C LYS A 189 9.96 10.84 -1.34
N LEU A 190 9.57 9.57 -1.27
CA LEU A 190 9.29 8.92 0.01
C LEU A 190 10.53 8.93 0.91
N ASN A 191 11.68 8.55 0.36
CA ASN A 191 12.94 8.54 1.07
C ASN A 191 13.34 9.94 1.56
N ASP A 192 13.20 10.96 0.72
CA ASP A 192 13.45 12.35 1.08
C ASP A 192 12.55 12.86 2.22
N ILE A 193 11.29 12.43 2.23
CA ILE A 193 10.38 12.78 3.33
C ILE A 193 10.80 12.07 4.62
N VAL A 194 11.05 10.77 4.55
CA VAL A 194 11.40 9.94 5.70
C VAL A 194 12.72 10.40 6.33
N THR A 195 13.72 10.77 5.53
CA THR A 195 15.00 11.26 6.04
C THR A 195 14.90 12.58 6.79
N LYS A 196 13.88 13.39 6.49
CA LYS A 196 13.62 14.69 7.17
C LYS A 196 12.80 14.53 8.45
N LEU A 197 12.22 13.35 8.70
CA LEU A 197 11.48 13.11 9.93
C LEU A 197 12.43 12.99 11.12
N SER A 198 12.02 13.59 12.25
CA SER A 198 12.75 13.49 13.52
C SER A 198 12.47 12.16 14.21
N TRP A 199 12.71 11.06 13.49
CA TRP A 199 12.54 9.70 13.99
C TRP A 199 13.87 9.11 14.41
N PRO A 200 13.89 8.19 15.39
CA PRO A 200 15.09 7.43 15.73
C PRO A 200 15.65 6.75 14.48
N LYS A 201 16.96 6.83 14.26
CA LYS A 201 17.60 6.24 13.07
C LYS A 201 17.95 4.76 13.25
N SER A 202 18.15 4.35 14.51
CA SER A 202 18.50 2.97 14.87
C SER A 202 17.74 2.57 16.13
N PRO A 203 16.39 2.51 16.08
CA PRO A 203 15.60 2.25 17.28
C PRO A 203 15.88 0.86 17.85
N LYS A 204 16.00 0.76 19.17
CA LYS A 204 16.15 -0.55 19.86
C LYS A 204 14.90 -1.41 19.73
N PHE A 205 13.73 -0.78 19.71
CA PHE A 205 12.43 -1.43 19.61
C PHE A 205 11.51 -0.64 18.69
N ILE A 206 10.64 -1.36 18.00
CA ILE A 206 9.55 -0.82 17.16
C ILE A 206 8.25 -1.43 17.66
N PHE A 207 7.28 -0.58 18.03
CA PHE A 207 5.96 -0.96 18.51
C PHE A 207 4.86 -0.36 17.63
#